data_ba20068f2e30cd794a2ddc27e6e49f03
#
_entry.id   ba20068f2e30cd794a2ddc27e6e49f03
#
_cell.length_a   1.000
_cell.length_b   1.000
_cell.length_c   1.000
_cell.angle_alpha   90.00
_cell.angle_beta   90.00
_cell.angle_gamma   90.00
#
_symmetry.space_group_name_H-M   'P 1'
#
loop_
_entity.id
_entity.type
_entity.pdbx_description
1 polymer ?
#
loop_
_entity_poly.entity_id
_entity_poly.type
_entity_poly.pdbx_seq_one_letter_code
_entity_poly.pdbx_strand_id
1 'polypeptide(L)'
;MVKYLEKEKLEEVIKEGVWIVDFYADWCGPCKMLGPVLESMEGNILKINVDTHEELATRFGVMSIPTICFFKDGDLKEKVVGFRNIEELES
;
A
#
# COMPACT_ATOMS: atom_id res chain seq x y z
N MET A 1 12.38 -0.02 -2.04
CA MET A 1 12.37 1.00 -0.97
C MET A 1 11.00 1.05 -0.34
N VAL A 2 10.93 0.95 0.97
CA VAL A 2 9.68 1.01 1.72
C VAL A 2 9.64 2.30 2.50
N LYS A 3 8.57 3.05 2.31
CA LYS A 3 8.34 4.32 3.01
C LYS A 3 6.99 4.25 3.74
N TYR A 4 6.94 4.83 4.94
CA TYR A 4 5.70 4.93 5.70
C TYR A 4 5.16 6.35 5.56
N LEU A 5 3.89 6.46 5.17
CA LEU A 5 3.26 7.77 5.04
C LEU A 5 3.03 8.36 6.43
N GLU A 6 3.48 9.59 6.64
CA GLU A 6 3.29 10.29 7.90
C GLU A 6 2.43 11.53 7.69
N LYS A 7 3.05 12.68 7.48
CA LYS A 7 2.32 13.95 7.35
C LYS A 7 2.20 14.46 5.92
N GLU A 8 2.98 13.89 5.01
CA GLU A 8 2.95 14.33 3.61
C GLU A 8 1.64 13.90 2.94
N LYS A 9 1.31 14.56 1.85
CA LYS A 9 0.14 14.19 1.07
C LYS A 9 0.44 13.01 0.17
N LEU A 10 -0.45 12.04 0.15
CA LEU A 10 -0.32 10.86 -0.70
C LEU A 10 -0.02 11.25 -2.14
N GLU A 11 -0.78 12.21 -2.68
CA GLU A 11 -0.66 12.65 -4.07
C GLU A 11 0.74 13.11 -4.42
N GLU A 12 1.44 13.73 -3.49
CA GLU A 12 2.79 14.22 -3.74
C GLU A 12 3.81 13.08 -3.75
N VAL A 13 3.60 12.07 -2.90
CA VAL A 13 4.53 10.94 -2.81
C VAL A 13 4.48 10.09 -4.07
N ILE A 14 3.28 9.80 -4.58
CA ILE A 14 3.08 8.86 -5.68
C ILE A 14 2.97 9.52 -7.06
N LYS A 15 3.22 10.82 -7.17
CA LYS A 15 2.93 11.55 -8.41
C LYS A 15 3.74 11.10 -9.62
N GLU A 16 4.89 10.51 -9.41
CA GLU A 16 5.75 10.05 -10.51
C GLU A 16 6.19 8.62 -10.29
N GLY A 17 6.17 7.85 -11.37
CA GLY A 17 6.64 6.48 -11.37
C GLY A 17 5.60 5.49 -10.87
N VAL A 18 6.05 4.26 -10.68
CA VAL A 18 5.19 3.17 -10.25
C VAL A 18 5.31 3.02 -8.73
N TRP A 19 4.17 3.00 -8.05
CA TRP A 19 4.11 2.86 -6.61
C TRP A 19 3.14 1.76 -6.20
N ILE A 20 3.55 0.96 -5.23
CA ILE A 20 2.66 0.01 -4.54
C ILE A 20 2.31 0.65 -3.21
N VAL A 21 1.02 0.80 -2.95
CA VAL A 21 0.53 1.38 -1.70
C VAL A 21 -0.15 0.29 -0.89
N ASP A 22 0.33 0.05 0.33
CA ASP A 22 -0.17 -0.97 1.23
C ASP A 22 -0.91 -0.33 2.40
N PHE A 23 -2.23 -0.49 2.42
CA PHE A 23 -3.06 -0.07 3.56
C PHE A 23 -3.05 -1.19 4.59
N TYR A 24 -2.56 -0.91 5.78
CA TYR A 24 -2.33 -1.91 6.82
C TYR A 24 -2.70 -1.38 8.20
N ALA A 25 -2.66 -2.26 9.20
CA ALA A 25 -2.74 -1.88 10.61
C ALA A 25 -1.78 -2.77 11.40
N ASP A 26 -1.34 -2.27 12.56
CA ASP A 26 -0.38 -3.01 13.38
C ASP A 26 -0.94 -4.30 13.96
N TRP A 27 -2.25 -4.34 14.17
CA TRP A 27 -2.93 -5.51 14.75
C TRP A 27 -3.33 -6.57 13.73
N CYS A 28 -3.07 -6.34 12.47
CA CYS A 28 -3.53 -7.19 11.37
C CYS A 28 -2.50 -8.29 11.07
N GLY A 29 -2.88 -9.55 11.30
CA GLY A 29 -2.00 -10.70 11.03
C GLY A 29 -1.55 -10.81 9.58
N PRO A 30 -2.49 -10.83 8.61
CA PRO A 30 -2.10 -10.89 7.19
C PRO A 30 -1.23 -9.73 6.74
N CYS A 31 -1.42 -8.53 7.35
CA CYS A 31 -0.59 -7.38 7.05
C CYS A 31 0.86 -7.63 7.48
N LYS A 32 1.05 -8.29 8.62
CA LYS A 32 2.38 -8.63 9.11
C LYS A 32 3.08 -9.65 8.21
N MET A 33 2.31 -10.56 7.63
CA MET A 33 2.86 -11.54 6.68
C MET A 33 3.26 -10.87 5.38
N LEU A 34 2.56 -9.83 4.99
CA LEU A 34 2.84 -9.09 3.75
C LEU A 34 4.10 -8.25 3.84
N GLY A 35 4.45 -7.76 5.04
CA GLY A 35 5.62 -6.91 5.24
C GLY A 35 6.89 -7.45 4.61
N PRO A 36 7.34 -8.66 4.98
CA PRO A 36 8.55 -9.22 4.39
C PRO A 36 8.48 -9.39 2.87
N VAL A 37 7.29 -9.70 2.34
CA VAL A 37 7.11 -9.82 0.88
C VAL A 37 7.40 -8.49 0.21
N LEU A 38 6.83 -7.41 0.73
CA LEU A 38 7.03 -6.08 0.17
C LEU A 38 8.48 -5.61 0.31
N GLU A 39 9.11 -5.92 1.45
CA GLU A 39 10.50 -5.55 1.68
C GLU A 39 11.46 -6.24 0.72
N SER A 40 11.09 -7.44 0.23
CA SER A 40 11.92 -8.18 -0.71
C SER A 40 11.78 -7.68 -2.14
N MET A 41 10.78 -6.85 -2.42
CA MET A 41 10.53 -6.35 -3.76
C MET A 41 11.35 -5.10 -4.07
N GLU A 42 11.74 -4.96 -5.32
CA GLU A 42 12.34 -3.73 -5.80
C GLU A 42 11.24 -2.75 -6.16
N GLY A 43 11.56 -1.47 -6.13
CA GLY A 43 10.63 -0.42 -6.48
C GLY A 43 10.15 0.37 -5.28
N ASN A 44 9.15 1.19 -5.51
CA ASN A 44 8.64 2.13 -4.53
C ASN A 44 7.40 1.57 -3.84
N ILE A 45 7.49 1.42 -2.52
CA ILE A 45 6.39 0.90 -1.71
C ILE A 45 6.08 1.93 -0.63
N LEU A 46 4.81 2.31 -0.56
CA LEU A 46 4.33 3.25 0.44
C LEU A 46 3.36 2.51 1.36
N LYS A 47 3.61 2.53 2.65
CA LYS A 47 2.74 1.90 3.64
C LYS A 47 1.91 2.96 4.33
N ILE A 48 0.60 2.73 4.41
CA ILE A 48 -0.35 3.65 5.02
C ILE A 48 -1.11 2.93 6.13
N ASN A 49 -0.91 3.38 7.35
CA ASN A 49 -1.61 2.81 8.52
C ASN A 49 -3.04 3.35 8.53
N VAL A 50 -4.03 2.47 8.44
CA VAL A 50 -5.44 2.89 8.38
C VAL A 50 -5.93 3.51 9.68
N ASP A 51 -5.30 3.18 10.81
CA ASP A 51 -5.71 3.73 12.10
C ASP A 51 -5.29 5.19 12.27
N THR A 52 -4.21 5.60 11.60
CA THR A 52 -3.72 6.98 11.66
C THR A 52 -4.08 7.78 10.42
N HIS A 53 -4.59 7.13 9.37
CA HIS A 53 -4.97 7.78 8.12
C HIS A 53 -6.37 7.32 7.68
N GLU A 54 -7.34 7.48 8.56
CA GLU A 54 -8.72 7.01 8.33
C GLU A 54 -9.36 7.65 7.10
N GLU A 55 -9.07 8.92 6.87
CA GLU A 55 -9.63 9.63 5.73
C GLU A 55 -9.17 9.04 4.40
N LEU A 56 -7.88 8.69 4.31
CA LEU A 56 -7.36 8.05 3.10
C LEU A 56 -7.95 6.66 2.90
N ALA A 57 -8.08 5.88 3.98
CA ALA A 57 -8.67 4.56 3.89
C ALA A 57 -10.11 4.65 3.37
N THR A 58 -10.87 5.62 3.87
CA THR A 58 -12.24 5.85 3.41
C THR A 58 -12.28 6.25 1.94
N ARG A 59 -11.38 7.17 1.56
CA ARG A 59 -11.34 7.68 0.19
C ARG A 59 -11.07 6.58 -0.84
N PHE A 60 -10.23 5.61 -0.51
CA PHE A 60 -9.92 4.51 -1.40
C PHE A 60 -10.80 3.27 -1.18
N GLY A 61 -11.84 3.40 -0.36
CA GLY A 61 -12.79 2.33 -0.13
C GLY A 61 -12.19 1.10 0.54
N VAL A 62 -11.23 1.32 1.46
CA VAL A 62 -10.57 0.23 2.16
C VAL A 62 -11.50 -0.31 3.24
N MET A 63 -12.07 -1.49 2.98
CA MET A 63 -13.00 -2.16 3.90
C MET A 63 -12.35 -3.33 4.62
N SER A 64 -11.28 -3.86 4.07
CA SER A 64 -10.52 -4.96 4.65
C SER A 64 -9.04 -4.69 4.45
N ILE A 65 -8.21 -5.19 5.34
CA ILE A 65 -6.77 -5.00 5.25
C ILE A 65 -6.07 -6.36 5.28
N PRO A 66 -4.94 -6.48 4.56
CA PRO A 66 -4.33 -5.44 3.77
C PRO A 66 -5.09 -5.16 2.46
N THR A 67 -5.09 -3.92 2.02
CA THR A 67 -5.53 -3.56 0.67
C THR A 67 -4.31 -2.98 -0.03
N ILE A 68 -4.01 -3.50 -1.21
CA ILE A 68 -2.83 -3.12 -1.98
C ILE A 68 -3.28 -2.40 -3.24
N CYS A 69 -2.81 -1.17 -3.41
CA CYS A 69 -3.15 -0.35 -4.56
C CYS A 69 -1.92 -0.13 -5.42
N PHE A 70 -2.08 -0.23 -6.74
CA PHE A 70 -1.00 -0.01 -7.69
C PHE A 70 -1.23 1.30 -8.42
N PHE A 71 -0.26 2.21 -8.30
CA PHE A 71 -0.35 3.54 -8.91
C PHE A 71 0.75 3.69 -9.96
N LYS A 72 0.43 4.46 -11.00
CA LYS A 72 1.42 4.87 -11.98
C LYS A 72 1.22 6.36 -12.27
N ASP A 73 2.26 7.14 -12.01
CA ASP A 73 2.23 8.59 -12.20
C ASP A 73 1.01 9.25 -11.55
N GLY A 74 0.68 8.79 -10.35
CA GLY A 74 -0.43 9.33 -9.57
C GLY A 74 -1.79 8.70 -9.83
N ASP A 75 -1.91 7.85 -10.86
CA ASP A 75 -3.19 7.24 -11.23
C ASP A 75 -3.32 5.82 -10.67
N LEU A 76 -4.45 5.54 -10.05
CA LEU A 76 -4.75 4.21 -9.53
C LEU A 76 -5.03 3.26 -10.70
N LYS A 77 -4.24 2.20 -10.81
CA LYS A 77 -4.37 1.22 -11.88
C LYS A 77 -5.05 -0.07 -11.43
N GLU A 78 -4.81 -0.48 -10.19
CA GLU A 78 -5.39 -1.73 -9.70
C GLU A 78 -5.46 -1.71 -8.18
N LYS A 79 -6.45 -2.39 -7.63
CA LYS A 79 -6.61 -2.54 -6.19
C LYS A 79 -6.91 -4.01 -5.90
N VAL A 80 -6.13 -4.62 -5.00
CA VAL A 80 -6.37 -6.00 -4.57
C VAL A 80 -6.49 -6.03 -3.05
N VAL A 81 -7.31 -6.95 -2.55
CA VAL A 81 -7.59 -7.08 -1.12
C VAL A 81 -7.05 -8.40 -0.62
N GLY A 82 -6.39 -8.34 0.53
CA GLY A 82 -5.84 -9.52 1.18
C GLY A 82 -4.39 -9.76 0.84
N PHE A 83 -3.81 -10.78 1.51
CA PHE A 83 -2.42 -11.14 1.30
C PHE A 83 -2.16 -11.60 -0.13
N ARG A 84 -1.02 -11.18 -0.68
CA ARG A 84 -0.51 -11.67 -1.96
C ARG A 84 0.95 -12.02 -1.78
N ASN A 85 1.39 -13.10 -2.41
CA ASN A 85 2.81 -13.45 -2.40
C ASN A 85 3.54 -12.64 -3.47
N ILE A 86 4.87 -12.75 -3.48
CA ILE A 86 5.68 -11.93 -4.38
C ILE A 86 5.37 -12.21 -5.86
N GLU A 87 5.10 -13.48 -6.20
CA GLU A 87 4.79 -13.84 -7.57
C GLU A 87 3.50 -13.20 -8.05
N GLU A 88 2.49 -13.16 -7.19
CA GLU A 88 1.21 -12.53 -7.52
C GLU A 88 1.35 -11.02 -7.67
N LEU A 89 2.19 -10.40 -6.84
CA LEU A 89 2.39 -8.95 -6.90
C LEU A 89 3.20 -8.52 -8.13
N GLU A 90 4.10 -9.39 -8.59
CA GLU A 90 4.96 -9.08 -9.73
C GLU A 90 4.34 -9.46 -11.08
N SER A 91 3.27 -10.21 -11.06
CA SER A 91 2.58 -10.57 -12.30
C SER A 91 1.59 -9.47 -12.68
#